data_f2031c2c5e9e4c75f153002582d27a18
#
_entry.id   f2031c2c5e9e4c75f153002582d27a18
#
_cell.length_a   1.000
_cell.length_b   1.000
_cell.length_c   1.000
_cell.angle_alpha   90.00
_cell.angle_beta   90.00
_cell.angle_gamma   90.00
#
_symmetry.space_group_name_H-M   'P 1'
#
loop_
_entity.id
_entity.type
_entity.pdbx_description
1 polymer ?
#
loop_
_entity_poly.entity_id
_entity_poly.type
_entity_poly.pdbx_seq_one_letter_code
_entity_poly.pdbx_strand_id
1 'polypeptide(L)'
;MAEPSSQSQESLSAYIRERTDKYFTKSREVVERFGDTPVTYGVFMRRRVICAIDPALDLLRSRYPTNAIPLVIRRLYEEGSVVPDQKPIFLYSGSLAALLELETLLLQRVGMACVSAYNAYKMALNLPKVAFIDMHARHASGDDMTRLAAYGAAVGSRMAKFNGATGFVGTSLDITAPCYGQTRGIGTMPHALIGYAGSTLRAAQMYMETHPDDALTVLVDYYGREYTDAIEVCRWWYDEYVAADPARSRRPLSIRVDTHGDRFAEGLNYESSVQIVAQWLHVENEYEAVRQVMGEEAFDADTMNVVKDRVRRVLFGTGVSVASIIRLRQSLDGAGYSAARIVGSSGFNLFKCKMFGNARAPVDVVGTGSFIPEAYSETYATADIFMYDGRFEIKLGRERIFQGLQP
;
A
#
# COMPACT_ATOMS: atom_id res chain seq x y z
N MET A 1 3.01 36.87 -5.69
CA MET A 1 2.84 35.79 -6.70
C MET A 1 2.13 36.43 -7.90
N ALA A 2 2.68 36.31 -9.11
CA ALA A 2 2.08 36.87 -10.31
C ALA A 2 0.76 36.13 -10.62
N GLU A 3 -0.29 36.88 -11.01
CA GLU A 3 -1.53 36.29 -11.48
C GLU A 3 -1.26 35.43 -12.74
N PRO A 4 -1.86 34.23 -12.85
CA PRO A 4 -1.71 33.42 -14.04
C PRO A 4 -2.32 34.14 -15.27
N SER A 5 -1.65 34.07 -16.40
CA SER A 5 -2.10 34.70 -17.65
C SER A 5 -3.46 34.10 -18.10
N SER A 6 -4.25 34.85 -18.84
CA SER A 6 -5.57 34.40 -19.33
C SER A 6 -5.49 33.09 -20.14
N GLN A 7 -4.44 32.86 -20.91
CA GLN A 7 -4.19 31.59 -21.62
C GLN A 7 -3.97 30.40 -20.66
N SER A 8 -3.38 30.62 -19.47
CA SER A 8 -3.21 29.56 -18.47
C SER A 8 -4.52 29.22 -17.77
N GLN A 9 -5.42 30.18 -17.59
CA GLN A 9 -6.75 29.95 -17.02
C GLN A 9 -7.69 29.22 -17.97
N GLU A 10 -7.69 29.54 -19.25
CA GLU A 10 -8.47 28.80 -20.26
C GLU A 10 -8.01 27.37 -20.43
N SER A 11 -6.70 27.11 -20.47
CA SER A 11 -6.16 25.74 -20.52
C SER A 11 -6.51 24.93 -19.27
N LEU A 12 -6.59 25.60 -18.10
CA LEU A 12 -6.96 25.00 -16.83
C LEU A 12 -8.44 24.61 -16.77
N SER A 13 -9.31 25.47 -17.26
CA SER A 13 -10.74 25.22 -17.36
C SER A 13 -11.04 24.06 -18.31
N ALA A 14 -10.36 23.99 -19.45
CA ALA A 14 -10.47 22.87 -20.39
C ALA A 14 -10.05 21.54 -19.76
N TYR A 15 -8.93 21.50 -19.03
CA TYR A 15 -8.46 20.32 -18.33
C TYR A 15 -9.50 19.73 -17.37
N ILE A 16 -10.18 20.57 -16.58
CA ILE A 16 -11.21 20.14 -15.64
C ILE A 16 -12.43 19.60 -16.40
N ARG A 17 -12.96 20.34 -17.39
CA ARG A 17 -14.16 19.96 -18.15
C ARG A 17 -14.02 18.65 -18.91
N GLU A 18 -12.83 18.33 -19.39
CA GLU A 18 -12.55 17.07 -20.09
C GLU A 18 -12.57 15.86 -19.14
N ARG A 19 -12.35 16.08 -17.84
CA ARG A 19 -12.18 15.04 -16.80
C ARG A 19 -13.29 15.01 -15.78
N THR A 20 -14.33 15.79 -15.98
CA THR A 20 -15.51 15.89 -15.12
C THR A 20 -16.69 15.19 -15.79
N ASP A 21 -17.51 14.53 -14.99
CA ASP A 21 -18.75 13.92 -15.46
C ASP A 21 -19.66 14.96 -16.10
N LYS A 22 -20.20 14.65 -17.28
CA LYS A 22 -20.95 15.63 -18.11
C LYS A 22 -22.19 16.19 -17.43
N TYR A 23 -22.78 15.47 -16.49
CA TYR A 23 -23.92 16.01 -15.74
C TYR A 23 -23.50 17.19 -14.85
N PHE A 24 -22.28 17.24 -14.34
CA PHE A 24 -21.76 18.38 -13.59
C PHE A 24 -21.55 19.61 -14.48
N THR A 25 -20.98 19.42 -15.67
CA THR A 25 -20.84 20.51 -16.63
C THR A 25 -22.19 21.11 -17.01
N LYS A 26 -23.19 20.26 -17.32
CA LYS A 26 -24.55 20.70 -17.61
C LYS A 26 -25.23 21.39 -16.43
N SER A 27 -25.03 20.85 -15.23
CA SER A 27 -25.59 21.47 -14.01
C SER A 27 -24.96 22.84 -13.73
N ARG A 28 -23.68 23.02 -13.98
CA ARG A 28 -23.02 24.30 -13.91
C ARG A 28 -23.66 25.32 -14.87
N GLU A 29 -23.89 24.96 -16.14
CA GLU A 29 -24.57 25.82 -17.11
C GLU A 29 -25.96 26.28 -16.63
N VAL A 30 -26.70 25.37 -15.96
CA VAL A 30 -28.00 25.71 -15.35
C VAL A 30 -27.82 26.71 -14.21
N VAL A 31 -26.88 26.44 -13.29
CA VAL A 31 -26.61 27.33 -12.15
C VAL A 31 -26.15 28.70 -12.60
N GLU A 32 -25.26 28.78 -13.60
CA GLU A 32 -24.81 30.06 -14.17
C GLU A 32 -25.97 30.88 -14.81
N ARG A 33 -26.96 30.19 -15.41
CA ARG A 33 -28.12 30.84 -16.03
C ARG A 33 -29.14 31.35 -15.00
N PHE A 34 -29.39 30.61 -13.93
CA PHE A 34 -30.46 30.88 -12.96
C PHE A 34 -29.98 31.56 -11.69
N GLY A 35 -28.68 31.68 -11.49
CA GLY A 35 -28.05 32.34 -10.38
C GLY A 35 -27.23 31.37 -9.53
N ASP A 36 -25.95 31.68 -9.35
CA ASP A 36 -25.05 30.93 -8.49
C ASP A 36 -25.38 31.17 -7.01
N THR A 37 -25.09 30.18 -6.18
CA THR A 37 -25.38 30.22 -4.74
C THR A 37 -24.25 29.59 -3.94
N PRO A 38 -23.97 30.10 -2.72
CA PRO A 38 -23.01 29.43 -1.83
C PRO A 38 -23.58 28.12 -1.32
N VAL A 39 -22.74 27.06 -1.37
CA VAL A 39 -23.07 25.74 -0.83
C VAL A 39 -21.99 25.22 0.09
N THR A 40 -22.35 24.27 0.96
CA THR A 40 -21.38 23.52 1.76
C THR A 40 -21.54 22.03 1.51
N TYR A 41 -20.45 21.43 1.09
CA TYR A 41 -20.29 19.99 0.90
C TYR A 41 -19.64 19.35 2.12
N GLY A 42 -19.99 18.10 2.39
CA GLY A 42 -19.23 17.22 3.26
C GLY A 42 -18.77 15.97 2.52
N VAL A 43 -17.49 15.64 2.66
CA VAL A 43 -16.88 14.48 2.02
C VAL A 43 -16.69 13.37 3.04
N PHE A 44 -17.09 12.15 2.70
CA PHE A 44 -16.97 10.98 3.56
C PHE A 44 -16.68 9.70 2.77
N MET A 45 -16.19 8.68 3.48
CA MET A 45 -16.00 7.33 2.95
C MET A 45 -17.05 6.38 3.55
N ARG A 46 -17.38 5.30 2.79
CA ARG A 46 -18.35 4.29 3.24
C ARG A 46 -17.71 3.16 4.05
N ARG A 47 -16.42 3.27 4.31
CA ARG A 47 -15.64 2.35 5.15
C ARG A 47 -14.73 3.15 6.07
N ARG A 48 -14.23 2.49 7.11
CA ARG A 48 -13.16 3.05 7.94
C ARG A 48 -11.89 3.23 7.11
N VAL A 49 -11.26 4.40 7.21
CA VAL A 49 -10.05 4.77 6.48
C VAL A 49 -9.05 5.50 7.37
N ILE A 50 -7.86 5.77 6.84
CA ILE A 50 -6.93 6.79 7.37
C ILE A 50 -7.12 8.06 6.55
N CYS A 51 -7.23 9.21 7.21
CA CYS A 51 -7.29 10.51 6.56
C CYS A 51 -6.01 10.76 5.75
N ALA A 52 -6.15 10.87 4.43
CA ALA A 52 -5.06 11.12 3.49
C ALA A 52 -5.60 12.04 2.37
N ILE A 53 -5.91 13.30 2.72
CA ILE A 53 -6.72 14.20 1.89
C ILE A 53 -5.95 15.38 1.31
N ASP A 54 -4.67 15.59 1.66
CA ASP A 54 -3.92 16.76 1.17
C ASP A 54 -3.94 16.89 -0.36
N PRO A 55 -3.78 15.81 -1.18
CA PRO A 55 -3.86 15.93 -2.63
C PRO A 55 -5.23 16.41 -3.13
N ALA A 56 -6.30 16.13 -2.39
CA ALA A 56 -7.65 16.60 -2.71
C ALA A 56 -7.83 18.07 -2.32
N LEU A 57 -7.30 18.48 -1.17
CA LEU A 57 -7.35 19.88 -0.72
C LEU A 57 -6.49 20.78 -1.60
N ASP A 58 -5.35 20.29 -2.09
CA ASP A 58 -4.49 21.01 -3.02
C ASP A 58 -5.15 21.18 -4.39
N LEU A 59 -5.94 20.19 -4.85
CA LEU A 59 -6.78 20.35 -6.01
C LEU A 59 -7.77 21.51 -5.81
N LEU A 60 -8.53 21.53 -4.72
CA LEU A 60 -9.48 22.60 -4.42
C LEU A 60 -8.80 23.97 -4.44
N ARG A 61 -7.70 24.13 -3.68
CA ARG A 61 -6.97 25.40 -3.58
C ARG A 61 -6.40 25.87 -4.91
N SER A 62 -5.88 24.95 -5.70
CA SER A 62 -5.20 25.28 -6.96
C SER A 62 -6.14 25.45 -8.16
N ARG A 63 -7.34 24.90 -8.10
CA ARG A 63 -8.28 24.87 -9.24
C ARG A 63 -9.56 25.69 -9.03
N TYR A 64 -9.82 26.09 -7.80
CA TYR A 64 -10.99 26.92 -7.51
C TYR A 64 -10.79 28.33 -8.03
N PRO A 65 -11.78 28.93 -8.75
CA PRO A 65 -11.65 30.27 -9.33
C PRO A 65 -11.55 31.35 -8.23
N THR A 66 -10.61 32.28 -8.41
CA THR A 66 -10.36 33.35 -7.44
C THR A 66 -11.45 34.45 -7.42
N ASN A 67 -12.21 34.56 -8.51
CA ASN A 67 -13.30 35.53 -8.67
C ASN A 67 -14.68 34.99 -8.31
N ALA A 68 -14.78 33.75 -7.85
CA ALA A 68 -16.02 33.14 -7.37
C ALA A 68 -16.29 33.47 -5.88
N ILE A 69 -17.43 33.04 -5.36
CA ILE A 69 -17.73 33.06 -3.93
C ILE A 69 -16.54 32.40 -3.17
N PRO A 70 -15.99 33.01 -2.12
CA PRO A 70 -14.76 32.53 -1.49
C PRO A 70 -14.80 31.05 -1.08
N LEU A 71 -13.74 30.31 -1.40
CA LEU A 71 -13.58 28.92 -0.96
C LEU A 71 -13.19 28.88 0.51
N VAL A 72 -13.97 28.15 1.31
CA VAL A 72 -13.67 27.86 2.71
C VAL A 72 -13.51 26.34 2.85
N ILE A 73 -12.41 25.88 3.43
CA ILE A 73 -12.14 24.46 3.70
C ILE A 73 -12.01 24.27 5.22
N ARG A 74 -12.75 23.32 5.77
CA ARG A 74 -12.68 22.92 7.18
C ARG A 74 -12.35 21.45 7.30
N ARG A 75 -11.16 21.12 7.77
CA ARG A 75 -10.80 19.76 8.16
C ARG A 75 -11.57 19.34 9.41
N LEU A 76 -12.06 18.11 9.45
CA LEU A 76 -12.66 17.49 10.62
C LEU A 76 -11.75 16.42 11.23
N TYR A 77 -10.80 15.91 10.43
CA TYR A 77 -9.77 14.96 10.85
C TYR A 77 -8.41 15.41 10.34
N GLU A 78 -7.41 15.28 11.18
CA GLU A 78 -6.03 15.54 10.82
C GLU A 78 -5.48 14.43 9.91
N GLU A 79 -4.50 14.79 9.08
CA GLU A 79 -3.80 13.84 8.19
C GLU A 79 -3.17 12.69 8.99
N GLY A 80 -3.48 11.45 8.62
CA GLY A 80 -3.06 10.25 9.34
C GLY A 80 -4.04 9.74 10.39
N SER A 81 -5.08 10.51 10.76
CA SER A 81 -6.07 10.06 11.72
C SER A 81 -6.96 8.95 11.19
N VAL A 82 -7.41 8.05 12.07
CA VAL A 82 -8.43 7.05 11.75
C VAL A 82 -9.79 7.72 11.64
N VAL A 83 -10.44 7.58 10.49
CA VAL A 83 -11.79 8.07 10.24
C VAL A 83 -12.75 6.89 10.24
N PRO A 84 -13.79 6.89 11.11
CA PRO A 84 -14.85 5.89 11.05
C PRO A 84 -15.63 5.95 9.73
N ASP A 85 -16.29 4.83 9.39
CA ASP A 85 -17.20 4.79 8.24
C ASP A 85 -18.31 5.85 8.34
N GLN A 86 -18.66 6.43 7.21
CA GLN A 86 -19.73 7.43 7.06
C GLN A 86 -19.55 8.71 7.93
N LYS A 87 -18.34 8.99 8.43
CA LYS A 87 -18.06 10.27 9.07
C LYS A 87 -17.45 11.25 8.07
N PRO A 88 -17.95 12.49 7.98
CA PRO A 88 -17.35 13.52 7.15
C PRO A 88 -15.88 13.75 7.54
N ILE A 89 -14.99 13.74 6.53
CA ILE A 89 -13.55 13.90 6.71
C ILE A 89 -13.20 15.39 6.72
N PHE A 90 -13.81 16.12 5.80
CA PHE A 90 -13.69 17.57 5.68
C PHE A 90 -14.93 18.16 5.06
N LEU A 91 -15.11 19.46 5.26
CA LEU A 91 -16.14 20.29 4.64
C LEU A 91 -15.47 21.29 3.70
N TYR A 92 -16.17 21.66 2.65
CA TYR A 92 -15.76 22.76 1.80
C TYR A 92 -16.98 23.56 1.32
N SER A 93 -16.84 24.86 1.32
CA SER A 93 -17.93 25.80 0.96
C SER A 93 -17.45 26.75 -0.13
N GLY A 94 -18.36 27.16 -1.01
CA GLY A 94 -18.06 28.08 -2.08
C GLY A 94 -19.20 28.16 -3.10
N SER A 95 -18.90 28.67 -4.28
CA SER A 95 -19.80 28.77 -5.42
C SER A 95 -20.24 27.38 -5.88
N LEU A 96 -21.53 27.12 -5.99
CA LEU A 96 -22.05 25.87 -6.53
C LEU A 96 -21.54 25.63 -7.95
N ALA A 97 -21.59 26.65 -8.81
CA ALA A 97 -21.12 26.56 -10.20
C ALA A 97 -19.65 26.13 -10.28
N ALA A 98 -18.78 26.67 -9.43
CA ALA A 98 -17.37 26.36 -9.42
C ALA A 98 -17.07 24.98 -8.82
N LEU A 99 -17.80 24.55 -7.79
CA LEU A 99 -17.55 23.29 -7.09
C LEU A 99 -18.07 22.06 -7.82
N LEU A 100 -19.15 22.17 -8.58
CA LEU A 100 -19.72 21.09 -9.39
C LEU A 100 -18.68 20.41 -10.28
N GLU A 101 -17.88 21.18 -11.03
CA GLU A 101 -16.89 20.63 -11.96
C GLU A 101 -15.66 20.01 -11.27
N LEU A 102 -15.42 20.33 -10.00
CA LEU A 102 -14.28 19.80 -9.24
C LEU A 102 -14.59 18.45 -8.57
N GLU A 103 -15.86 18.08 -8.42
CA GLU A 103 -16.28 16.92 -7.61
C GLU A 103 -15.66 15.61 -8.10
N THR A 104 -15.73 15.29 -9.39
CA THR A 104 -15.16 14.04 -9.94
C THR A 104 -13.66 13.89 -9.58
N LEU A 105 -12.88 14.93 -9.89
CA LEU A 105 -11.45 14.92 -9.64
C LEU A 105 -11.09 14.94 -8.15
N LEU A 106 -11.92 15.59 -7.33
CA LEU A 106 -11.77 15.65 -5.88
C LEU A 106 -11.93 14.24 -5.27
N LEU A 107 -13.03 13.57 -5.60
CA LEU A 107 -13.37 12.27 -5.03
C LEU A 107 -12.38 11.16 -5.42
N GLN A 108 -11.85 11.20 -6.65
CA GLN A 108 -10.77 10.30 -7.07
C GLN A 108 -9.54 10.41 -6.15
N ARG A 109 -9.18 11.64 -5.75
CA ARG A 109 -8.02 11.89 -4.89
C ARG A 109 -8.24 11.45 -3.45
N VAL A 110 -9.45 11.63 -2.93
CA VAL A 110 -9.80 11.20 -1.56
C VAL A 110 -9.83 9.68 -1.46
N GLY A 111 -10.55 9.02 -2.36
CA GLY A 111 -10.84 7.60 -2.27
C GLY A 111 -9.58 6.74 -2.27
N MET A 112 -8.77 6.87 -3.31
CA MET A 112 -7.55 6.09 -3.50
C MET A 112 -6.55 6.30 -2.36
N ALA A 113 -6.29 7.55 -2.00
CA ALA A 113 -5.30 7.87 -0.97
C ALA A 113 -5.74 7.36 0.41
N CYS A 114 -7.00 7.57 0.81
CA CYS A 114 -7.50 7.16 2.11
C CYS A 114 -7.55 5.62 2.29
N VAL A 115 -7.95 4.88 1.24
CA VAL A 115 -7.98 3.40 1.29
C VAL A 115 -6.57 2.84 1.33
N SER A 116 -5.66 3.33 0.48
CA SER A 116 -4.25 2.91 0.48
C SER A 116 -3.56 3.20 1.82
N ALA A 117 -3.89 4.34 2.43
CA ALA A 117 -3.39 4.69 3.76
C ALA A 117 -3.84 3.69 4.84
N TYR A 118 -5.11 3.31 4.82
CA TYR A 118 -5.63 2.34 5.78
C TYR A 118 -5.03 0.94 5.59
N ASN A 119 -4.90 0.49 4.33
CA ASN A 119 -4.31 -0.80 4.03
C ASN A 119 -2.82 -0.86 4.46
N ALA A 120 -2.03 0.15 4.11
CA ALA A 120 -0.62 0.23 4.52
C ALA A 120 -0.45 0.31 6.05
N TYR A 121 -1.30 1.08 6.73
CA TYR A 121 -1.35 1.14 8.19
C TYR A 121 -1.59 -0.23 8.81
N LYS A 122 -2.62 -0.94 8.34
CA LYS A 122 -2.98 -2.28 8.86
C LYS A 122 -1.94 -3.34 8.52
N MET A 123 -1.33 -3.30 7.33
CA MET A 123 -0.22 -4.20 6.97
C MET A 123 0.96 -4.02 7.93
N ALA A 124 1.38 -2.78 8.16
CA ALA A 124 2.50 -2.48 9.03
C ALA A 124 2.24 -2.86 10.49
N LEU A 125 1.03 -2.65 11.01
CA LEU A 125 0.67 -3.07 12.37
C LEU A 125 0.61 -4.59 12.55
N ASN A 126 0.26 -5.32 11.50
CA ASN A 126 0.26 -6.79 11.53
C ASN A 126 1.68 -7.39 11.54
N LEU A 127 2.67 -6.64 11.04
CA LEU A 127 4.08 -7.01 10.99
C LEU A 127 4.96 -5.86 11.53
N PRO A 128 4.86 -5.52 12.82
CA PRO A 128 5.42 -4.27 13.35
C PRO A 128 6.95 -4.18 13.28
N LYS A 129 7.65 -5.30 13.26
CA LYS A 129 9.11 -5.34 13.16
C LYS A 129 9.63 -5.47 11.72
N VAL A 130 8.74 -5.61 10.76
CA VAL A 130 9.07 -5.83 9.34
C VAL A 130 9.02 -4.52 8.58
N ALA A 131 10.03 -4.27 7.75
CA ALA A 131 10.03 -3.16 6.83
C ALA A 131 9.19 -3.48 5.58
N PHE A 132 8.51 -2.48 5.02
CA PHE A 132 7.73 -2.63 3.79
C PHE A 132 8.33 -1.80 2.67
N ILE A 133 8.30 -2.36 1.45
CA ILE A 133 8.62 -1.65 0.21
C ILE A 133 7.37 -1.62 -0.66
N ASP A 134 7.00 -0.42 -1.09
CA ASP A 134 5.92 -0.21 -2.04
C ASP A 134 6.38 -0.60 -3.45
N MET A 135 5.78 -1.65 -4.00
CA MET A 135 6.03 -2.18 -5.34
C MET A 135 4.76 -2.15 -6.22
N HIS A 136 3.79 -1.27 -5.94
CA HIS A 136 2.48 -1.33 -6.59
C HIS A 136 2.44 -0.71 -7.98
N ALA A 137 3.43 0.09 -8.37
CA ALA A 137 3.41 0.91 -9.58
C ALA A 137 3.00 0.17 -10.86
N ARG A 138 3.58 -1.02 -11.09
CA ARG A 138 3.22 -1.86 -12.26
C ARG A 138 1.81 -2.44 -12.21
N HIS A 139 1.12 -2.31 -11.09
CA HIS A 139 -0.27 -2.77 -10.88
C HIS A 139 -1.26 -1.60 -10.86
N ALA A 140 -0.79 -0.37 -10.97
CA ALA A 140 -1.62 0.83 -10.98
C ALA A 140 -2.22 1.10 -12.37
N SER A 141 -3.42 1.66 -12.39
CA SER A 141 -4.08 2.13 -13.61
C SER A 141 -3.61 3.54 -13.98
N GLY A 142 -2.30 3.71 -14.20
CA GLY A 142 -1.71 4.98 -14.61
C GLY A 142 -1.04 5.76 -13.46
N ASP A 143 -0.48 6.91 -13.84
CA ASP A 143 0.41 7.70 -13.00
C ASP A 143 -0.30 8.32 -11.79
N ASP A 144 -1.52 8.83 -11.99
CA ASP A 144 -2.32 9.42 -10.91
C ASP A 144 -2.63 8.39 -9.81
N MET A 145 -3.04 7.17 -10.18
CA MET A 145 -3.24 6.09 -9.22
C MET A 145 -1.95 5.73 -8.49
N THR A 146 -0.82 5.63 -9.22
CA THR A 146 0.50 5.36 -8.66
C THR A 146 0.87 6.37 -7.58
N ARG A 147 0.72 7.66 -7.86
CA ARG A 147 1.06 8.74 -6.92
C ARG A 147 0.13 8.79 -5.72
N LEU A 148 -1.18 8.66 -5.94
CA LEU A 148 -2.18 8.72 -4.87
C LEU A 148 -2.07 7.53 -3.92
N ALA A 149 -1.85 6.32 -4.45
CA ALA A 149 -1.68 5.14 -3.61
C ALA A 149 -0.37 5.20 -2.81
N ALA A 150 0.74 5.65 -3.41
CA ALA A 150 2.02 5.82 -2.70
C ALA A 150 1.92 6.91 -1.61
N TYR A 151 1.27 8.04 -1.92
CA TYR A 151 1.00 9.08 -0.93
C TYR A 151 0.20 8.53 0.25
N GLY A 152 -0.92 7.85 -0.03
CA GLY A 152 -1.75 7.21 0.99
C GLY A 152 -0.96 6.21 1.82
N ALA A 153 -0.22 5.30 1.18
CA ALA A 153 0.60 4.31 1.88
C ALA A 153 1.64 4.96 2.79
N ALA A 154 2.26 6.07 2.36
CA ALA A 154 3.19 6.83 3.19
C ALA A 154 2.51 7.48 4.40
N VAL A 155 1.29 8.04 4.24
CA VAL A 155 0.48 8.57 5.36
C VAL A 155 0.15 7.46 6.36
N GLY A 156 -0.39 6.34 5.89
CA GLY A 156 -0.71 5.19 6.74
C GLY A 156 0.53 4.62 7.44
N SER A 157 1.67 4.58 6.74
CA SER A 157 2.94 4.16 7.31
C SER A 157 3.41 5.08 8.44
N ARG A 158 3.29 6.41 8.31
CA ARG A 158 3.65 7.35 9.39
C ARG A 158 2.82 7.09 10.65
N MET A 159 1.52 6.84 10.51
CA MET A 159 0.68 6.48 11.64
C MET A 159 1.06 5.13 12.24
N ALA A 160 1.41 4.14 11.43
CA ALA A 160 1.90 2.84 11.92
C ALA A 160 3.23 2.99 12.70
N LYS A 161 4.15 3.82 12.21
CA LYS A 161 5.41 4.14 12.91
C LYS A 161 5.15 4.83 14.25
N PHE A 162 4.21 5.74 14.30
CA PHE A 162 3.79 6.37 15.57
C PHE A 162 3.28 5.32 16.58
N ASN A 163 2.67 4.23 16.10
CA ASN A 163 2.24 3.09 16.92
C ASN A 163 3.33 1.99 17.07
N GLY A 164 4.59 2.30 16.81
CA GLY A 164 5.74 1.42 17.07
C GLY A 164 6.08 0.43 15.95
N ALA A 165 5.47 0.53 14.78
CA ALA A 165 5.83 -0.31 13.64
C ALA A 165 7.00 0.28 12.85
N THR A 166 7.75 -0.58 12.14
CA THR A 166 8.77 -0.15 11.16
C THR A 166 8.14 0.51 9.94
N GLY A 167 7.04 -0.04 9.44
CA GLY A 167 6.26 0.50 8.33
C GLY A 167 6.97 0.50 6.97
N PHE A 168 6.45 1.29 6.05
CA PHE A 168 7.02 1.45 4.70
C PHE A 168 8.28 2.33 4.77
N VAL A 169 9.37 1.82 4.18
CA VAL A 169 10.68 2.49 4.17
C VAL A 169 11.06 3.05 2.80
N GLY A 170 10.31 2.72 1.76
CA GLY A 170 10.53 3.21 0.41
C GLY A 170 9.61 2.60 -0.62
N THR A 171 9.86 2.93 -1.86
CA THR A 171 9.11 2.51 -3.06
C THR A 171 10.07 2.09 -4.16
N SER A 172 9.55 1.38 -5.16
CA SER A 172 10.33 0.96 -6.33
C SER A 172 10.49 2.05 -7.41
N LEU A 173 9.89 3.25 -7.24
CA LEU A 173 9.92 4.34 -8.22
C LEU A 173 10.52 5.62 -7.65
N ASP A 174 11.31 6.33 -8.46
CA ASP A 174 11.86 7.65 -8.11
C ASP A 174 10.75 8.69 -7.90
N ILE A 175 9.71 8.67 -8.75
CA ILE A 175 8.62 9.64 -8.72
C ILE A 175 7.78 9.59 -7.43
N THR A 176 7.77 8.46 -6.73
CA THR A 176 7.05 8.27 -5.45
C THR A 176 7.99 8.18 -4.24
N ALA A 177 9.30 8.13 -4.46
CA ALA A 177 10.30 8.08 -3.38
C ALA A 177 10.18 9.22 -2.36
N PRO A 178 9.90 10.48 -2.77
CA PRO A 178 9.71 11.58 -1.83
C PRO A 178 8.58 11.37 -0.82
N CYS A 179 7.54 10.61 -1.15
CA CYS A 179 6.46 10.27 -0.21
C CYS A 179 6.99 9.54 1.04
N TYR A 180 8.05 8.78 0.88
CA TYR A 180 8.71 7.99 1.93
C TYR A 180 9.97 8.65 2.50
N GLY A 181 10.25 9.90 2.13
CA GLY A 181 11.44 10.64 2.55
C GLY A 181 12.74 10.17 1.87
N GLN A 182 12.63 9.53 0.71
CA GLN A 182 13.75 9.05 -0.09
C GLN A 182 13.96 9.95 -1.31
N THR A 183 15.18 10.00 -1.83
CA THR A 183 15.52 10.75 -3.05
C THR A 183 15.38 9.92 -4.32
N ARG A 184 15.41 8.59 -4.19
CA ARG A 184 15.28 7.64 -5.30
C ARG A 184 14.54 6.36 -4.85
N GLY A 185 14.02 5.63 -5.82
CA GLY A 185 13.40 4.33 -5.61
C GLY A 185 14.40 3.28 -5.15
N ILE A 186 13.89 2.26 -4.47
CA ILE A 186 14.66 1.09 -4.04
C ILE A 186 14.65 0.07 -5.18
N GLY A 187 15.81 -0.19 -5.77
CA GLY A 187 16.00 -1.23 -6.77
C GLY A 187 16.04 -2.62 -6.14
N THR A 188 15.46 -3.61 -6.83
CA THR A 188 15.63 -5.04 -6.56
C THR A 188 15.96 -5.75 -7.86
N MET A 189 16.41 -7.00 -7.77
CA MET A 189 16.76 -7.79 -8.96
C MET A 189 15.48 -8.35 -9.61
N PRO A 190 15.26 -8.17 -10.93
CA PRO A 190 14.15 -8.79 -11.65
C PRO A 190 14.53 -10.21 -12.12
N HIS A 191 13.53 -11.08 -12.30
CA HIS A 191 13.72 -12.43 -12.90
C HIS A 191 14.48 -12.39 -14.24
N ALA A 192 14.24 -11.35 -15.06
CA ALA A 192 14.90 -11.19 -16.36
C ALA A 192 16.43 -11.14 -16.26
N LEU A 193 17.01 -10.56 -15.21
CA LEU A 193 18.44 -10.51 -15.00
C LEU A 193 19.02 -11.91 -14.71
N ILE A 194 18.29 -12.72 -13.93
CA ILE A 194 18.72 -14.08 -13.60
C ILE A 194 18.72 -14.96 -14.82
N GLY A 195 17.65 -14.90 -15.63
CA GLY A 195 17.58 -15.61 -16.92
C GLY A 195 18.68 -15.19 -17.89
N TYR A 196 18.98 -13.88 -17.97
CA TYR A 196 20.07 -13.34 -18.78
C TYR A 196 21.44 -13.84 -18.31
N ALA A 197 21.68 -13.85 -17.00
CA ALA A 197 22.96 -14.26 -16.43
C ALA A 197 23.20 -15.79 -16.46
N GLY A 198 22.14 -16.59 -16.61
CA GLY A 198 22.20 -18.05 -16.64
C GLY A 198 22.31 -18.72 -15.27
N SER A 199 22.52 -17.95 -14.19
CA SER A 199 22.44 -18.42 -12.80
C SER A 199 22.18 -17.27 -11.83
N THR A 200 21.61 -17.59 -10.66
CA THR A 200 21.34 -16.64 -9.57
C THR A 200 22.62 -16.00 -9.05
N LEU A 201 23.67 -16.80 -8.83
CA LEU A 201 24.97 -16.31 -8.38
C LEU A 201 25.60 -15.36 -9.40
N ARG A 202 25.60 -15.74 -10.69
CA ARG A 202 26.19 -14.88 -11.73
C ARG A 202 25.44 -13.56 -11.85
N ALA A 203 24.10 -13.56 -11.74
CA ALA A 203 23.31 -12.35 -11.71
C ALA A 203 23.70 -11.42 -10.54
N ALA A 204 23.91 -11.98 -9.34
CA ALA A 204 24.37 -11.23 -8.17
C ALA A 204 25.74 -10.61 -8.39
N GLN A 205 26.69 -11.37 -8.96
CA GLN A 205 28.03 -10.90 -9.30
C GLN A 205 27.99 -9.75 -10.31
N MET A 206 27.28 -9.92 -11.43
CA MET A 206 27.13 -8.90 -12.47
C MET A 206 26.47 -7.63 -11.93
N TYR A 207 25.49 -7.78 -11.03
CA TYR A 207 24.84 -6.63 -10.38
C TYR A 207 25.86 -5.82 -9.57
N MET A 208 26.65 -6.47 -8.73
CA MET A 208 27.67 -5.81 -7.90
C MET A 208 28.87 -5.28 -8.69
N GLU A 209 29.24 -5.89 -9.82
CA GLU A 209 30.24 -5.35 -10.74
C GLU A 209 29.76 -4.03 -11.36
N THR A 210 28.44 -3.89 -11.62
CA THR A 210 27.84 -2.71 -12.25
C THR A 210 27.45 -1.64 -11.26
N HIS A 211 26.95 -2.04 -10.08
CA HIS A 211 26.42 -1.18 -9.03
C HIS A 211 27.12 -1.44 -7.67
N PRO A 212 28.42 -1.20 -7.56
CA PRO A 212 29.21 -1.60 -6.38
C PRO A 212 28.78 -0.85 -5.11
N ASP A 213 28.07 0.25 -5.27
CA ASP A 213 27.59 1.10 -4.18
C ASP A 213 26.15 0.80 -3.71
N ASP A 214 25.43 -0.08 -4.37
CA ASP A 214 24.07 -0.44 -4.00
C ASP A 214 24.02 -1.53 -2.92
N ALA A 215 22.90 -1.61 -2.19
CA ALA A 215 22.58 -2.78 -1.38
C ALA A 215 22.12 -3.92 -2.28
N LEU A 216 22.61 -5.14 -2.04
CA LEU A 216 22.27 -6.29 -2.86
C LEU A 216 21.01 -6.98 -2.32
N THR A 217 19.98 -7.09 -3.18
CA THR A 217 18.82 -7.94 -2.94
C THR A 217 18.69 -8.95 -4.08
N VAL A 218 18.94 -10.22 -3.78
CA VAL A 218 18.97 -11.31 -4.78
C VAL A 218 17.67 -12.08 -4.77
N LEU A 219 17.08 -12.25 -5.94
CA LEU A 219 15.88 -13.07 -6.17
C LEU A 219 16.30 -14.52 -6.41
N VAL A 220 15.74 -15.49 -5.67
CA VAL A 220 16.24 -16.87 -5.64
C VAL A 220 15.27 -17.93 -6.14
N ASP A 221 14.11 -17.54 -6.65
CA ASP A 221 13.05 -18.49 -7.03
C ASP A 221 13.02 -18.87 -8.53
N TYR A 222 13.89 -18.27 -9.36
CA TYR A 222 13.85 -18.43 -10.83
C TYR A 222 14.00 -19.89 -11.29
N TYR A 223 14.93 -20.62 -10.72
CA TYR A 223 15.18 -22.02 -11.04
C TYR A 223 14.51 -23.02 -10.08
N GLY A 224 13.70 -22.56 -9.13
CA GLY A 224 13.09 -23.42 -8.12
C GLY A 224 14.08 -23.98 -7.11
N ARG A 225 15.17 -23.28 -6.87
CA ARG A 225 16.28 -23.64 -5.98
C ARG A 225 16.49 -22.59 -4.90
N GLU A 226 15.40 -22.18 -4.27
CA GLU A 226 15.38 -21.03 -3.38
C GLU A 226 16.43 -21.11 -2.25
N TYR A 227 16.58 -22.27 -1.66
CA TYR A 227 17.50 -22.47 -0.52
C TYR A 227 18.93 -22.74 -0.99
N THR A 228 19.08 -23.52 -2.04
CA THR A 228 20.38 -23.85 -2.63
C THR A 228 21.03 -22.59 -3.20
N ASP A 229 20.31 -21.82 -4.01
CA ASP A 229 20.82 -20.59 -4.63
C ASP A 229 21.06 -19.49 -3.55
N ALA A 230 20.22 -19.42 -2.51
CA ALA A 230 20.44 -18.50 -1.40
C ALA A 230 21.77 -18.77 -0.67
N ILE A 231 22.06 -20.05 -0.34
CA ILE A 231 23.30 -20.43 0.30
C ILE A 231 24.52 -20.17 -0.61
N GLU A 232 24.40 -20.45 -1.92
CA GLU A 232 25.46 -20.20 -2.89
C GLU A 232 25.81 -18.71 -2.99
N VAL A 233 24.78 -17.84 -3.06
CA VAL A 233 24.96 -16.38 -3.05
C VAL A 233 25.54 -15.89 -1.72
N CYS A 234 25.07 -16.41 -0.58
CA CYS A 234 25.62 -16.02 0.72
C CYS A 234 27.08 -16.42 0.88
N ARG A 235 27.47 -17.63 0.42
CA ARG A 235 28.85 -18.06 0.42
C ARG A 235 29.73 -17.09 -0.36
N TRP A 236 29.39 -16.80 -1.60
CA TRP A 236 30.12 -15.82 -2.39
C TRP A 236 30.17 -14.45 -1.70
N TRP A 237 29.01 -13.96 -1.18
CA TRP A 237 28.93 -12.63 -0.56
C TRP A 237 29.81 -12.48 0.66
N TYR A 238 29.71 -13.40 1.61
CA TYR A 238 30.42 -13.30 2.90
C TYR A 238 31.86 -13.80 2.81
N ASP A 239 32.09 -14.93 2.16
CA ASP A 239 33.37 -15.63 2.20
C ASP A 239 34.36 -15.13 1.12
N GLU A 240 33.88 -14.45 0.07
CA GLU A 240 34.69 -13.93 -1.02
C GLU A 240 34.57 -12.41 -1.17
N TYR A 241 33.37 -11.88 -1.46
CA TYR A 241 33.16 -10.47 -1.82
C TYR A 241 33.39 -9.51 -0.66
N VAL A 242 32.85 -9.80 0.53
CA VAL A 242 33.04 -9.00 1.76
C VAL A 242 34.42 -9.30 2.36
N ALA A 243 34.90 -10.54 2.31
CA ALA A 243 36.22 -10.92 2.81
C ALA A 243 37.34 -10.16 2.07
N ALA A 244 37.18 -9.91 0.77
CA ALA A 244 38.14 -9.12 -0.02
C ALA A 244 38.16 -7.62 0.36
N ASP A 245 37.05 -7.08 0.86
CA ASP A 245 36.93 -5.70 1.35
C ASP A 245 35.87 -5.61 2.46
N PRO A 246 36.27 -5.60 3.72
CA PRO A 246 35.36 -5.54 4.86
C PRO A 246 34.43 -4.32 4.89
N ALA A 247 34.75 -3.22 4.20
CA ALA A 247 33.90 -2.06 4.11
C ALA A 247 32.56 -2.36 3.41
N ARG A 248 32.54 -3.39 2.56
CA ARG A 248 31.33 -3.89 1.86
C ARG A 248 30.28 -4.48 2.84
N SER A 249 30.69 -4.94 4.02
CA SER A 249 29.79 -5.45 5.06
C SER A 249 28.81 -4.40 5.61
N ARG A 250 29.07 -3.10 5.38
CA ARG A 250 28.15 -2.02 5.80
C ARG A 250 26.80 -2.09 5.11
N ARG A 251 26.69 -2.82 4.00
CA ARG A 251 25.44 -3.01 3.24
C ARG A 251 24.96 -4.44 3.45
N PRO A 252 23.73 -4.63 3.95
CA PRO A 252 23.24 -5.97 4.18
C PRO A 252 22.94 -6.68 2.85
N LEU A 253 23.25 -7.98 2.79
CA LEU A 253 22.72 -8.87 1.78
C LEU A 253 21.27 -9.19 2.14
N SER A 254 20.38 -9.14 1.14
CA SER A 254 18.99 -9.57 1.26
C SER A 254 18.68 -10.68 0.25
N ILE A 255 18.06 -11.74 0.70
CA ILE A 255 17.57 -12.85 -0.11
C ILE A 255 16.07 -12.66 -0.31
N ARG A 256 15.63 -12.46 -1.56
CA ARG A 256 14.24 -12.24 -1.90
C ARG A 256 13.60 -13.50 -2.46
N VAL A 257 12.50 -13.92 -1.83
CA VAL A 257 11.66 -15.02 -2.29
C VAL A 257 10.38 -14.45 -2.93
N ASP A 258 10.10 -14.88 -4.17
CA ASP A 258 8.91 -14.48 -4.95
C ASP A 258 8.23 -15.72 -5.57
N THR A 259 8.43 -16.89 -4.97
CA THR A 259 7.97 -18.19 -5.44
C THR A 259 6.55 -18.14 -5.99
N HIS A 260 6.36 -18.65 -7.21
CA HIS A 260 5.06 -18.67 -7.89
C HIS A 260 4.00 -19.41 -7.08
N GLY A 261 2.76 -18.89 -7.08
CA GLY A 261 1.67 -19.40 -6.27
C GLY A 261 1.24 -20.84 -6.55
N ASP A 262 1.62 -21.43 -7.69
CA ASP A 262 1.19 -22.76 -8.10
C ASP A 262 2.22 -23.88 -7.77
N ARG A 263 3.36 -23.54 -7.17
CA ARG A 263 4.36 -24.53 -6.76
C ARG A 263 4.82 -24.32 -5.32
N PHE A 264 5.27 -25.40 -4.69
CA PHE A 264 6.00 -25.30 -3.43
C PHE A 264 7.42 -24.74 -3.68
N ALA A 265 7.99 -24.09 -2.65
CA ALA A 265 9.40 -23.77 -2.66
C ALA A 265 10.27 -25.05 -2.62
N GLU A 266 11.53 -24.92 -2.95
CA GLU A 266 12.49 -26.02 -3.10
C GLU A 266 12.34 -27.11 -2.02
N GLY A 267 12.10 -28.35 -2.46
CA GLY A 267 12.05 -29.52 -1.58
C GLY A 267 10.89 -29.56 -0.59
N LEU A 268 9.96 -28.59 -0.62
CA LEU A 268 8.76 -28.62 0.22
C LEU A 268 7.60 -29.35 -0.48
N ASN A 269 6.74 -29.89 0.35
CA ASN A 269 5.40 -30.33 0.05
C ASN A 269 4.48 -29.96 1.22
N TYR A 270 3.20 -30.30 1.15
CA TYR A 270 2.25 -29.95 2.21
C TYR A 270 2.63 -30.55 3.55
N GLU A 271 2.98 -31.84 3.61
CA GLU A 271 3.31 -32.55 4.85
C GLU A 271 4.55 -31.98 5.54
N SER A 272 5.64 -31.79 4.79
CA SER A 272 6.86 -31.17 5.32
C SER A 272 6.62 -29.72 5.77
N SER A 273 5.75 -28.99 5.08
CA SER A 273 5.36 -27.62 5.45
C SER A 273 4.61 -27.60 6.78
N VAL A 274 3.69 -28.55 7.01
CA VAL A 274 2.98 -28.71 8.29
C VAL A 274 3.98 -28.99 9.42
N GLN A 275 4.92 -29.94 9.20
CA GLN A 275 5.93 -30.28 10.20
C GLN A 275 6.81 -29.07 10.58
N ILE A 276 7.28 -28.31 9.59
CA ILE A 276 8.12 -27.11 9.80
C ILE A 276 7.37 -26.07 10.62
N VAL A 277 6.13 -25.78 10.28
CA VAL A 277 5.34 -24.75 10.99
C VAL A 277 4.94 -25.24 12.39
N ALA A 278 4.56 -26.50 12.57
CA ALA A 278 4.22 -27.07 13.86
C ALA A 278 5.42 -27.02 14.82
N GLN A 279 6.60 -27.40 14.36
CA GLN A 279 7.84 -27.27 15.13
C GLN A 279 8.16 -25.81 15.50
N TRP A 280 8.00 -24.89 14.55
CA TRP A 280 8.24 -23.45 14.75
C TRP A 280 7.31 -22.84 15.80
N LEU A 281 6.04 -23.25 15.78
CA LEU A 281 5.01 -22.76 16.71
C LEU A 281 4.97 -23.53 18.04
N HIS A 282 5.77 -24.59 18.16
CA HIS A 282 5.75 -25.51 19.31
C HIS A 282 4.37 -26.14 19.57
N VAL A 283 3.74 -26.63 18.51
CA VAL A 283 2.43 -27.31 18.52
C VAL A 283 2.56 -28.73 17.94
N GLU A 284 1.59 -29.61 18.23
CA GLU A 284 1.69 -31.03 17.87
C GLU A 284 1.28 -31.31 16.42
N ASN A 285 0.36 -30.52 15.86
CA ASN A 285 -0.26 -30.82 14.57
C ASN A 285 -0.78 -29.58 13.82
N GLU A 286 -1.26 -29.83 12.59
CA GLU A 286 -1.84 -28.82 11.72
C GLU A 286 -3.00 -28.05 12.37
N TYR A 287 -3.90 -28.76 13.04
CA TYR A 287 -5.08 -28.17 13.63
C TYR A 287 -4.72 -27.11 14.68
N GLU A 288 -3.76 -27.43 15.53
CA GLU A 288 -3.26 -26.52 16.56
C GLU A 288 -2.53 -25.32 15.96
N ALA A 289 -1.70 -25.55 14.92
CA ALA A 289 -1.03 -24.47 14.20
C ALA A 289 -2.04 -23.48 13.58
N VAL A 290 -3.05 -23.99 12.91
CA VAL A 290 -4.12 -23.16 12.32
C VAL A 290 -4.88 -22.40 13.40
N ARG A 291 -5.27 -23.08 14.49
CA ARG A 291 -6.00 -22.47 15.61
C ARG A 291 -5.18 -21.36 16.27
N GLN A 292 -3.90 -21.61 16.56
CA GLN A 292 -3.02 -20.63 17.19
C GLN A 292 -2.85 -19.38 16.31
N VAL A 293 -2.65 -19.56 15.00
CA VAL A 293 -2.44 -18.43 14.07
C VAL A 293 -3.72 -17.67 13.76
N MET A 294 -4.87 -18.32 13.72
CA MET A 294 -6.16 -17.65 13.59
C MET A 294 -6.49 -16.74 14.78
N GLY A 295 -6.11 -17.17 16.00
CA GLY A 295 -6.54 -16.54 17.23
C GLY A 295 -8.00 -16.87 17.58
N GLU A 296 -8.58 -16.09 18.50
CA GLU A 296 -9.92 -16.33 19.06
C GLU A 296 -11.06 -15.66 18.26
N GLU A 297 -10.84 -15.30 16.99
CA GLU A 297 -11.91 -14.71 16.20
C GLU A 297 -13.07 -15.70 15.98
N ALA A 298 -14.27 -15.32 16.44
CA ALA A 298 -15.48 -16.12 16.23
C ALA A 298 -16.02 -15.89 14.82
N PHE A 299 -16.13 -16.97 14.05
CA PHE A 299 -16.78 -16.99 12.74
C PHE A 299 -17.99 -17.96 12.80
N ASP A 300 -19.00 -17.75 11.98
CA ASP A 300 -20.00 -18.77 11.73
C ASP A 300 -19.36 -20.02 11.06
N ALA A 301 -20.05 -21.16 11.07
CA ALA A 301 -19.47 -22.44 10.66
C ALA A 301 -19.00 -22.45 9.19
N ASP A 302 -19.74 -21.80 8.28
CA ASP A 302 -19.39 -21.75 6.85
C ASP A 302 -18.20 -20.83 6.60
N THR A 303 -18.22 -19.64 7.17
CA THR A 303 -17.11 -18.68 7.12
C THR A 303 -15.86 -19.28 7.78
N MET A 304 -16.00 -20.02 8.88
CA MET A 304 -14.89 -20.66 9.58
C MET A 304 -14.11 -21.62 8.68
N ASN A 305 -14.78 -22.47 7.89
CA ASN A 305 -14.11 -23.39 6.99
C ASN A 305 -13.33 -22.67 5.89
N VAL A 306 -13.93 -21.66 5.27
CA VAL A 306 -13.25 -20.84 4.25
C VAL A 306 -12.03 -20.13 4.82
N VAL A 307 -12.12 -19.59 6.03
CA VAL A 307 -11.01 -18.91 6.69
C VAL A 307 -9.91 -19.92 7.03
N LYS A 308 -10.24 -21.10 7.56
CA LYS A 308 -9.24 -22.15 7.84
C LYS A 308 -8.47 -22.56 6.58
N ASP A 309 -9.15 -22.73 5.46
CA ASP A 309 -8.48 -23.08 4.19
C ASP A 309 -7.56 -21.95 3.68
N ARG A 310 -7.95 -20.69 3.88
CA ARG A 310 -7.06 -19.57 3.59
C ARG A 310 -5.85 -19.55 4.51
N VAL A 311 -6.02 -19.82 5.80
CA VAL A 311 -4.92 -19.92 6.76
C VAL A 311 -3.97 -21.05 6.37
N ARG A 312 -4.49 -22.26 6.07
CA ARG A 312 -3.69 -23.39 5.59
C ARG A 312 -2.82 -23.03 4.39
N ARG A 313 -3.40 -22.36 3.40
CA ARG A 313 -2.65 -21.91 2.21
C ARG A 313 -1.52 -20.97 2.57
N VAL A 314 -1.74 -20.03 3.48
CA VAL A 314 -0.68 -19.11 3.91
C VAL A 314 0.39 -19.79 4.74
N LEU A 315 0.01 -20.73 5.61
CA LEU A 315 0.96 -21.43 6.49
C LEU A 315 1.76 -22.50 5.73
N PHE A 316 1.07 -23.37 5.00
CA PHE A 316 1.61 -24.62 4.49
C PHE A 316 1.59 -24.76 2.96
N GLY A 317 0.95 -23.82 2.25
CA GLY A 317 0.66 -23.95 0.83
C GLY A 317 1.82 -23.60 -0.09
N THR A 318 1.49 -23.57 -1.37
CA THR A 318 2.39 -23.18 -2.46
C THR A 318 2.70 -21.67 -2.43
N GLY A 319 3.69 -21.25 -3.20
CA GLY A 319 4.17 -19.89 -3.24
C GLY A 319 4.99 -19.50 -2.00
N VAL A 320 5.02 -18.21 -1.70
CA VAL A 320 5.68 -17.70 -0.48
C VAL A 320 4.77 -17.92 0.71
N SER A 321 4.94 -19.05 1.41
CA SER A 321 4.22 -19.43 2.62
C SER A 321 5.05 -19.18 3.88
N VAL A 322 4.43 -19.29 5.06
CA VAL A 322 5.15 -19.24 6.34
C VAL A 322 6.20 -20.36 6.40
N ALA A 323 5.84 -21.58 5.97
CA ALA A 323 6.77 -22.72 5.91
C ALA A 323 8.01 -22.43 5.05
N SER A 324 7.81 -21.83 3.86
CA SER A 324 8.92 -21.53 2.94
C SER A 324 9.91 -20.52 3.54
N ILE A 325 9.40 -19.51 4.25
CA ILE A 325 10.24 -18.50 4.91
C ILE A 325 10.98 -19.10 6.12
N ILE A 326 10.31 -19.90 6.94
CA ILE A 326 10.96 -20.60 8.04
C ILE A 326 12.08 -21.52 7.52
N ARG A 327 11.80 -22.29 6.47
CA ARG A 327 12.80 -23.18 5.86
C ARG A 327 14.00 -22.41 5.31
N LEU A 328 13.77 -21.27 4.65
CA LEU A 328 14.86 -20.41 4.20
C LEU A 328 15.72 -19.93 5.37
N ARG A 329 15.10 -19.45 6.44
CA ARG A 329 15.83 -18.99 7.64
C ARG A 329 16.66 -20.12 8.24
N GLN A 330 16.07 -21.30 8.41
CA GLN A 330 16.77 -22.48 8.92
C GLN A 330 17.96 -22.88 8.03
N SER A 331 17.78 -22.81 6.70
CA SER A 331 18.85 -23.15 5.77
C SER A 331 20.01 -22.14 5.83
N LEU A 332 19.71 -20.85 5.93
CA LEU A 332 20.72 -19.80 6.07
C LEU A 332 21.45 -19.89 7.42
N ASP A 333 20.72 -20.11 8.52
CA ASP A 333 21.30 -20.24 9.85
C ASP A 333 22.19 -21.51 9.96
N GLY A 334 21.70 -22.62 9.44
CA GLY A 334 22.45 -23.88 9.41
C GLY A 334 23.73 -23.81 8.58
N ALA A 335 23.78 -22.93 7.57
CA ALA A 335 24.96 -22.66 6.76
C ALA A 335 25.88 -21.56 7.35
N GLY A 336 25.51 -20.92 8.48
CA GLY A 336 26.30 -19.89 9.14
C GLY A 336 26.02 -18.44 8.64
N TYR A 337 24.98 -18.24 7.82
CA TYR A 337 24.66 -16.94 7.21
C TYR A 337 23.44 -16.25 7.86
N SER A 338 23.37 -16.26 9.18
CA SER A 338 22.26 -15.66 9.95
C SER A 338 22.12 -14.15 9.75
N ALA A 339 23.17 -13.45 9.30
CA ALA A 339 23.15 -12.02 8.99
C ALA A 339 22.42 -11.67 7.70
N ALA A 340 22.17 -12.65 6.80
CA ALA A 340 21.43 -12.43 5.57
C ALA A 340 19.96 -12.15 5.89
N ARG A 341 19.41 -11.05 5.34
CA ARG A 341 18.01 -10.65 5.51
C ARG A 341 17.10 -11.41 4.55
N ILE A 342 15.87 -11.66 4.95
CA ILE A 342 14.87 -12.31 4.13
C ILE A 342 13.83 -11.28 3.68
N VAL A 343 13.66 -11.17 2.37
CA VAL A 343 12.63 -10.36 1.73
C VAL A 343 11.56 -11.28 1.16
N GLY A 344 10.34 -11.18 1.68
CA GLY A 344 9.18 -11.87 1.12
C GLY A 344 8.44 -10.97 0.14
N SER A 345 8.11 -11.46 -1.05
CA SER A 345 7.19 -10.82 -1.99
C SER A 345 6.15 -11.83 -2.49
N SER A 346 5.31 -11.48 -3.46
CA SER A 346 4.19 -12.33 -3.91
C SER A 346 3.03 -12.47 -2.93
N GLY A 347 1.94 -11.79 -3.22
CA GLY A 347 0.64 -11.96 -2.58
C GLY A 347 0.52 -11.45 -1.14
N PHE A 348 1.39 -10.55 -0.67
CA PHE A 348 1.26 -9.95 0.66
C PHE A 348 0.13 -8.92 0.70
N ASN A 349 -1.07 -9.39 1.08
CA ASN A 349 -2.23 -8.56 1.41
C ASN A 349 -2.42 -8.45 2.93
N LEU A 350 -3.47 -7.77 3.37
CA LEU A 350 -3.77 -7.61 4.80
C LEU A 350 -3.87 -8.95 5.54
N PHE A 351 -4.55 -9.93 4.94
CA PHE A 351 -4.74 -11.24 5.54
C PHE A 351 -3.40 -12.00 5.68
N LYS A 352 -2.60 -12.03 4.61
CA LYS A 352 -1.30 -12.69 4.62
C LYS A 352 -0.35 -12.03 5.64
N CYS A 353 -0.31 -10.69 5.70
CA CYS A 353 0.47 -9.98 6.71
C CYS A 353 0.04 -10.37 8.14
N LYS A 354 -1.27 -10.46 8.42
CA LYS A 354 -1.78 -10.89 9.73
C LYS A 354 -1.34 -12.32 10.07
N MET A 355 -1.45 -13.26 9.14
CA MET A 355 -1.05 -14.65 9.37
C MET A 355 0.46 -14.79 9.59
N PHE A 356 1.28 -14.07 8.81
CA PHE A 356 2.73 -14.04 9.01
C PHE A 356 3.11 -13.45 10.37
N GLY A 357 2.43 -12.38 10.79
CA GLY A 357 2.63 -11.77 12.11
C GLY A 357 2.26 -12.71 13.25
N ASN A 358 1.08 -13.33 13.18
CA ASN A 358 0.61 -14.27 14.20
C ASN A 358 1.50 -15.54 14.29
N ALA A 359 2.01 -16.00 13.13
CA ALA A 359 2.96 -17.11 13.07
C ALA A 359 4.40 -16.71 13.46
N ARG A 360 4.68 -15.42 13.67
CA ARG A 360 6.03 -14.88 13.89
C ARG A 360 7.02 -15.33 12.83
N ALA A 361 6.59 -15.35 11.56
CA ALA A 361 7.42 -15.77 10.44
C ALA A 361 8.70 -14.91 10.36
N PRO A 362 9.88 -15.52 10.16
CA PRO A 362 11.16 -14.80 10.20
C PRO A 362 11.46 -14.07 8.88
N VAL A 363 10.62 -13.08 8.56
CA VAL A 363 10.78 -12.18 7.42
C VAL A 363 11.22 -10.79 7.89
N ASP A 364 12.21 -10.20 7.24
CA ASP A 364 12.76 -8.89 7.61
C ASP A 364 12.12 -7.76 6.80
N VAL A 365 11.80 -8.03 5.53
CA VAL A 365 11.23 -7.06 4.60
C VAL A 365 10.11 -7.69 3.78
N VAL A 366 9.06 -6.94 3.54
CA VAL A 366 7.95 -7.33 2.64
C VAL A 366 7.86 -6.36 1.49
N GLY A 367 7.98 -6.89 0.26
CA GLY A 367 7.60 -6.18 -0.96
C GLY A 367 6.12 -6.41 -1.26
N THR A 368 5.30 -5.36 -1.26
CA THR A 368 3.87 -5.46 -1.57
C THR A 368 3.49 -4.52 -2.71
N GLY A 369 2.56 -4.97 -3.56
CA GLY A 369 2.16 -4.26 -4.76
C GLY A 369 0.65 -4.02 -4.84
N SER A 370 -0.04 -4.81 -5.62
CA SER A 370 -1.48 -4.67 -5.93
C SER A 370 -2.40 -4.59 -4.70
N PHE A 371 -1.93 -4.99 -3.53
CA PHE A 371 -2.71 -5.01 -2.29
C PHE A 371 -2.66 -3.70 -1.49
N ILE A 372 -1.82 -2.73 -1.86
CA ILE A 372 -1.85 -1.39 -1.26
C ILE A 372 -3.20 -0.73 -1.51
N PRO A 373 -3.71 -0.68 -2.77
CA PRO A 373 -5.07 -0.22 -3.06
C PRO A 373 -6.12 -1.36 -3.02
N GLU A 374 -5.89 -2.44 -2.29
CA GLU A 374 -6.87 -3.55 -2.18
C GLU A 374 -8.24 -3.03 -1.75
N ALA A 375 -9.31 -3.70 -2.18
CA ALA A 375 -10.70 -3.24 -2.08
C ALA A 375 -10.99 -2.00 -2.95
N TYR A 376 -10.53 -2.03 -4.19
CA TYR A 376 -10.72 -0.96 -5.17
C TYR A 376 -12.18 -0.53 -5.34
N SER A 377 -13.13 -1.45 -5.27
CA SER A 377 -14.57 -1.16 -5.30
C SER A 377 -15.05 -0.28 -4.13
N GLU A 378 -14.26 -0.15 -3.07
CA GLU A 378 -14.55 0.66 -1.89
C GLU A 378 -13.73 1.96 -1.83
N THR A 379 -12.95 2.26 -2.87
CA THR A 379 -12.10 3.47 -2.92
C THR A 379 -12.87 4.73 -3.22
N TYR A 380 -14.15 4.65 -3.60
CA TYR A 380 -14.90 5.85 -3.90
C TYR A 380 -15.30 6.61 -2.63
N ALA A 381 -14.94 7.88 -2.63
CA ALA A 381 -15.47 8.86 -1.70
C ALA A 381 -16.84 9.35 -2.16
N THR A 382 -17.61 9.91 -1.26
CA THR A 382 -18.89 10.56 -1.55
C THR A 382 -18.85 11.99 -1.05
N ALA A 383 -19.35 12.93 -1.85
CA ALA A 383 -19.65 14.29 -1.42
C ALA A 383 -21.15 14.53 -1.49
N ASP A 384 -21.72 15.07 -0.44
CA ASP A 384 -23.10 15.53 -0.43
C ASP A 384 -23.16 16.98 0.05
N ILE A 385 -24.00 17.81 -0.62
CA ILE A 385 -24.32 19.14 -0.13
C ILE A 385 -25.30 19.00 1.02
N PHE A 386 -25.06 19.73 2.10
CA PHE A 386 -25.95 19.76 3.26
C PHE A 386 -26.36 21.20 3.66
N MET A 387 -25.80 22.23 3.00
CA MET A 387 -26.22 23.63 3.14
C MET A 387 -26.29 24.32 1.79
N TYR A 388 -27.37 25.07 1.56
CA TYR A 388 -27.59 25.97 0.44
C TYR A 388 -27.91 27.34 0.97
N ASP A 389 -27.08 28.34 0.66
CA ASP A 389 -27.27 29.74 1.10
C ASP A 389 -27.59 29.88 2.63
N GLY A 390 -26.78 29.17 3.44
CA GLY A 390 -26.95 29.14 4.89
C GLY A 390 -28.10 28.30 5.42
N ARG A 391 -28.95 27.72 4.56
CA ARG A 391 -30.05 26.84 4.96
C ARG A 391 -29.60 25.40 4.99
N PHE A 392 -29.87 24.71 6.08
CA PHE A 392 -29.62 23.26 6.19
C PHE A 392 -30.65 22.48 5.34
N GLU A 393 -30.19 21.88 4.27
CA GLU A 393 -31.01 21.12 3.34
C GLU A 393 -30.21 19.93 2.83
N ILE A 394 -30.67 18.73 3.14
CA ILE A 394 -29.90 17.53 2.90
C ILE A 394 -30.73 16.48 2.17
N LYS A 395 -30.07 15.72 1.32
CA LYS A 395 -30.65 14.57 0.65
C LYS A 395 -31.18 13.54 1.64
N LEU A 396 -32.43 13.08 1.44
CA LEU A 396 -33.08 12.08 2.28
C LEU A 396 -32.20 10.82 2.43
N GLY A 397 -32.03 10.35 3.67
CA GLY A 397 -31.20 9.20 4.02
C GLY A 397 -29.74 9.54 4.32
N ARG A 398 -29.37 10.85 4.30
CA ARG A 398 -28.02 11.33 4.65
C ARG A 398 -27.95 12.08 5.98
N GLU A 399 -29.07 12.23 6.68
CA GLU A 399 -29.23 13.05 7.87
C GLU A 399 -28.24 12.63 8.99
N ARG A 400 -28.04 11.32 9.16
CA ARG A 400 -27.13 10.79 10.20
C ARG A 400 -25.67 11.15 9.96
N ILE A 401 -25.25 11.29 8.69
CA ILE A 401 -23.87 11.61 8.32
C ILE A 401 -23.51 13.01 8.79
N PHE A 402 -24.44 13.95 8.65
CA PHE A 402 -24.23 15.38 8.94
C PHE A 402 -24.87 15.82 10.26
N GLN A 403 -25.32 14.86 11.07
CA GLN A 403 -25.87 15.18 12.41
C GLN A 403 -24.79 15.83 13.27
N GLY A 404 -25.10 16.99 13.86
CA GLY A 404 -24.16 17.78 14.66
C GLY A 404 -23.30 18.76 13.88
N LEU A 405 -23.46 18.85 12.55
CA LEU A 405 -22.82 19.85 11.69
C LEU A 405 -23.79 20.98 11.31
N GLN A 406 -24.98 21.01 11.91
CA GLN A 406 -25.93 22.12 11.80
C GLN A 406 -25.31 23.39 12.42
N PRO A 407 -25.64 24.59 11.87
CA PRO A 407 -25.13 25.85 12.39
C PRO A 407 -25.50 26.06 13.87
#